data_c9fbbfea1745ed0018a600578a5fc62b
#
_entry.id   c9fbbfea1745ed0018a600578a5fc62b
#
_cell.length_a   1.000
_cell.length_b   1.000
_cell.length_c   1.000
_cell.angle_alpha   90.00
_cell.angle_beta   90.00
_cell.angle_gamma   90.00
#
_symmetry.space_group_name_H-M   'P 1'
#
loop_
_entity.id
_entity.type
_entity.pdbx_description
1 polymer ?
#
loop_
_entity_poly.entity_id
_entity_poly.type
_entity_poly.pdbx_seq_one_letter_code
_entity_poly.pdbx_strand_id
1 'polypeptide(L)'
;MKKIIALALVAIASQVLPATAGEPVASSKEVVTPPPPPISYFRSNEFSLGLFGSYGVSFNNNVRAIGDHAWGGGVDGEYFPLQYLGLAVEGNFFNELPGSFFGSTVTGNVILRYPLDTALPGFHLAPYAFGGVGGIFNQNNTLTRIATAGNQNRLNRSGADDEVLGDVGVGLEYRFTPHIGLFSDARYNFVNGPKNNFLGTRVGLRFAF
;
A
#
# COMPACT_ATOMS: atom_id res chain seq x y z
N MET A 1 -5.58 28.18 5.89
CA MET A 1 -5.52 26.83 6.48
C MET A 1 -4.28 26.02 6.07
N LYS A 2 -3.26 26.60 5.40
CA LYS A 2 -2.03 25.88 4.96
C LYS A 2 -0.85 25.93 5.94
N LYS A 3 -1.00 26.53 7.13
CA LYS A 3 0.11 26.73 8.09
C LYS A 3 0.06 25.83 9.35
N ILE A 4 -0.94 24.99 9.50
CA ILE A 4 -1.13 24.17 10.72
C ILE A 4 -0.51 22.77 10.59
N ILE A 5 -0.34 22.28 9.35
CA ILE A 5 0.19 20.93 9.11
C ILE A 5 1.72 20.84 9.30
N ALA A 6 2.44 21.96 9.12
CA ALA A 6 3.89 21.97 9.28
C ALA A 6 4.36 21.93 10.75
N LEU A 7 3.50 22.26 11.71
CA LEU A 7 3.87 22.33 13.13
C LEU A 7 3.75 20.97 13.86
N ALA A 8 2.98 20.05 13.34
CA ALA A 8 2.78 18.74 13.96
C ALA A 8 3.93 17.75 13.73
N LEU A 9 4.73 17.95 12.68
CA LEU A 9 5.85 17.08 12.34
C LEU A 9 7.15 17.43 13.09
N VAL A 10 7.27 18.64 13.63
CA VAL A 10 8.47 19.11 14.34
C VAL A 10 8.44 18.76 15.85
N ALA A 11 7.28 18.49 16.42
CA ALA A 11 7.12 18.24 17.85
C ALA A 11 7.52 16.81 18.29
N ILE A 12 7.76 15.89 17.36
CA ILE A 12 8.12 14.49 17.71
C ILE A 12 9.65 14.27 17.80
N ALA A 13 10.45 15.23 17.33
CA ALA A 13 11.92 15.06 17.24
C ALA A 13 12.73 15.51 18.45
N SER A 14 12.12 16.01 19.53
CA SER A 14 12.86 16.72 20.60
C SER A 14 12.83 16.11 21.99
N GLN A 15 12.64 14.80 22.14
CA GLN A 15 12.72 14.12 23.44
C GLN A 15 13.89 13.12 23.51
N VAL A 16 15.11 13.61 23.34
CA VAL A 16 16.29 12.85 23.75
C VAL A 16 16.74 13.41 25.10
N LEU A 17 16.38 12.73 26.18
CA LEU A 17 16.89 13.04 27.53
C LEU A 17 18.30 12.44 27.68
N PRO A 18 19.29 13.20 28.14
CA PRO A 18 20.61 12.67 28.42
C PRO A 18 20.56 11.77 29.68
N ALA A 19 21.02 10.55 29.53
CA ALA A 19 21.23 9.64 30.63
C ALA A 19 22.45 10.12 31.45
N THR A 20 22.25 10.45 32.70
CA THR A 20 23.33 10.76 33.66
C THR A 20 24.07 9.48 34.02
N ALA A 21 25.36 9.44 33.69
CA ALA A 21 26.24 8.33 34.07
C ALA A 21 26.46 8.32 35.56
N GLY A 22 26.02 7.27 36.23
CA GLY A 22 26.40 6.97 37.64
C GLY A 22 27.76 6.28 37.66
N GLU A 23 28.54 6.58 38.72
CA GLU A 23 29.89 6.06 38.93
C GLU A 23 29.97 4.53 39.02
N PRO A 24 31.05 3.91 38.52
CA PRO A 24 31.19 2.46 38.54
C PRO A 24 31.61 1.99 39.95
N VAL A 25 30.74 1.33 40.66
CA VAL A 25 31.09 0.51 41.80
C VAL A 25 31.69 -0.81 41.29
N ALA A 26 33.00 -0.95 41.49
CA ALA A 26 33.69 -2.19 41.17
C ALA A 26 33.24 -3.32 42.13
N SER A 27 32.36 -4.17 41.68
CA SER A 27 32.06 -5.46 42.29
C SER A 27 32.22 -6.57 41.27
N SER A 28 32.97 -7.58 41.70
CA SER A 28 33.36 -8.83 41.02
C SER A 28 32.40 -9.31 39.94
N LYS A 29 32.94 -9.35 38.70
CA LYS A 29 32.72 -10.26 37.58
C LYS A 29 31.47 -11.19 37.64
N GLU A 30 30.33 -10.65 37.47
CA GLU A 30 29.31 -11.34 36.68
C GLU A 30 29.32 -10.69 35.29
N VAL A 31 29.74 -11.46 34.30
CA VAL A 31 29.61 -11.07 32.90
C VAL A 31 28.12 -11.14 32.60
N VAL A 32 27.42 -10.06 32.86
CA VAL A 32 26.03 -9.91 32.40
C VAL A 32 26.09 -9.83 30.90
N THR A 33 25.85 -10.97 30.25
CA THR A 33 25.61 -10.99 28.80
C THR A 33 24.44 -10.04 28.53
N PRO A 34 24.63 -9.01 27.69
CA PRO A 34 23.52 -8.13 27.36
C PRO A 34 22.37 -8.98 26.81
N PRO A 35 21.12 -8.67 27.19
CA PRO A 35 19.97 -9.39 26.69
C PRO A 35 20.02 -9.40 25.15
N PRO A 36 19.70 -10.53 24.52
CA PRO A 36 19.69 -10.59 23.06
C PRO A 36 18.79 -9.47 22.51
N PRO A 37 19.20 -8.82 21.41
CA PRO A 37 18.40 -7.76 20.82
C PRO A 37 16.99 -8.28 20.51
N PRO A 38 15.95 -7.47 20.71
CA PRO A 38 14.59 -7.88 20.42
C PRO A 38 14.47 -8.33 18.97
N ILE A 39 13.88 -9.49 18.75
CA ILE A 39 13.71 -10.07 17.42
C ILE A 39 12.59 -9.31 16.73
N SER A 40 12.94 -8.56 15.67
CA SER A 40 11.93 -7.91 14.82
C SER A 40 11.11 -8.96 14.07
N TYR A 41 9.80 -8.72 13.94
CA TYR A 41 8.91 -9.53 13.10
C TYR A 41 9.12 -9.23 11.61
N PHE A 42 9.77 -8.12 11.29
CA PHE A 42 10.09 -7.70 9.94
C PHE A 42 11.57 -7.99 9.64
N ARG A 43 11.81 -8.84 8.65
CA ARG A 43 13.14 -9.37 8.36
C ARG A 43 13.67 -8.86 7.02
N SER A 44 14.97 -8.92 6.82
CA SER A 44 15.60 -8.89 5.51
C SER A 44 15.50 -10.26 4.84
N ASN A 45 15.56 -10.28 3.50
CA ASN A 45 15.34 -11.46 2.67
C ASN A 45 14.00 -12.16 2.95
N GLU A 46 12.99 -11.36 3.22
CA GLU A 46 11.63 -11.80 3.50
C GLU A 46 10.81 -11.79 2.22
N PHE A 47 10.13 -12.89 1.95
CA PHE A 47 9.08 -12.97 0.94
C PHE A 47 7.72 -12.96 1.61
N SER A 48 6.75 -12.22 1.05
CA SER A 48 5.39 -12.20 1.57
C SER A 48 4.35 -12.24 0.46
N LEU A 49 3.20 -12.81 0.79
CA LEU A 49 2.00 -12.86 -0.05
C LEU A 49 0.87 -12.14 0.67
N GLY A 50 0.20 -11.24 -0.04
CA GLY A 50 -0.97 -10.53 0.44
C GLY A 50 -2.23 -10.96 -0.29
N LEU A 51 -3.34 -11.00 0.46
CA LEU A 51 -4.69 -11.14 -0.06
C LEU A 51 -5.51 -9.99 0.47
N PHE A 52 -6.17 -9.21 -0.41
CA PHE A 52 -6.83 -7.98 -0.02
C PHE A 52 -8.17 -7.74 -0.70
N GLY A 53 -9.03 -6.97 -0.01
CA GLY A 53 -10.14 -6.26 -0.59
C GLY A 53 -9.73 -4.83 -0.96
N SER A 54 -10.29 -4.30 -2.04
CA SER A 54 -10.00 -2.97 -2.54
C SER A 54 -11.26 -2.15 -2.79
N TYR A 55 -11.13 -0.83 -2.62
CA TYR A 55 -12.17 0.13 -2.94
C TYR A 55 -11.56 1.36 -3.59
N GLY A 56 -12.15 1.82 -4.68
CA GLY A 56 -11.69 2.97 -5.45
C GLY A 56 -12.77 4.01 -5.65
N VAL A 57 -12.37 5.29 -5.68
CA VAL A 57 -13.24 6.44 -5.93
C VAL A 57 -12.60 7.35 -6.97
N SER A 58 -13.35 7.70 -8.01
CA SER A 58 -12.93 8.66 -9.02
C SER A 58 -13.33 10.08 -8.63
N PHE A 59 -12.45 11.06 -8.86
CA PHE A 59 -12.69 12.45 -8.47
C PHE A 59 -13.28 13.34 -9.57
N ASN A 60 -13.39 12.85 -10.79
CA ASN A 60 -13.80 13.70 -11.90
C ASN A 60 -14.95 13.07 -12.71
N ASN A 61 -15.83 13.92 -13.24
CA ASN A 61 -17.10 13.50 -13.83
C ASN A 61 -17.05 13.22 -15.34
N ASN A 62 -15.95 13.51 -16.05
CA ASN A 62 -15.99 13.54 -17.52
C ASN A 62 -15.53 12.23 -18.20
N VAL A 63 -14.34 11.74 -17.88
CA VAL A 63 -13.80 10.48 -18.41
C VAL A 63 -13.14 9.73 -17.25
N ARG A 64 -13.61 8.56 -16.89
CA ARG A 64 -13.21 7.85 -15.69
C ARG A 64 -12.44 6.60 -16.04
N ALA A 65 -11.33 6.37 -15.35
CA ALA A 65 -10.57 5.14 -15.44
C ALA A 65 -11.29 3.98 -14.74
N ILE A 66 -11.95 4.30 -13.64
CA ILE A 66 -12.90 3.46 -12.93
C ILE A 66 -14.23 4.21 -12.84
N GLY A 67 -15.38 3.62 -12.82
CA GLY A 67 -16.68 4.27 -12.69
C GLY A 67 -16.72 5.35 -11.60
N ASP A 68 -17.85 5.62 -10.99
CA ASP A 68 -17.94 6.50 -9.81
C ASP A 68 -17.20 5.88 -8.63
N HIS A 69 -17.41 4.58 -8.45
CA HIS A 69 -16.84 3.74 -7.43
C HIS A 69 -16.45 2.40 -8.05
N ALA A 70 -15.40 1.80 -7.53
CA ALA A 70 -15.04 0.43 -7.85
C ALA A 70 -14.73 -0.32 -6.56
N TRP A 71 -15.17 -1.56 -6.46
CA TRP A 71 -14.82 -2.44 -5.37
C TRP A 71 -14.31 -3.76 -5.91
N GLY A 72 -13.42 -4.36 -5.19
CA GLY A 72 -12.80 -5.58 -5.68
C GLY A 72 -11.87 -6.21 -4.68
N GLY A 73 -10.88 -6.90 -5.21
CA GLY A 73 -9.86 -7.55 -4.41
C GLY A 73 -8.75 -8.09 -5.29
N GLY A 74 -7.68 -8.48 -4.66
CA GLY A 74 -6.50 -8.94 -5.37
C GLY A 74 -5.52 -9.66 -4.50
N VAL A 75 -4.38 -9.91 -5.11
CA VAL A 75 -3.23 -10.53 -4.48
C VAL A 75 -1.98 -9.71 -4.75
N ASP A 76 -1.07 -9.68 -3.81
CA ASP A 76 0.27 -9.14 -4.02
C ASP A 76 1.35 -10.14 -3.58
N GLY A 77 2.50 -10.06 -4.22
CA GLY A 77 3.72 -10.73 -3.81
C GLY A 77 4.79 -9.67 -3.58
N GLU A 78 5.43 -9.72 -2.42
CA GLU A 78 6.46 -8.78 -2.04
C GLU A 78 7.76 -9.51 -1.67
N TYR A 79 8.87 -8.87 -1.97
CA TYR A 79 10.19 -9.31 -1.55
C TYR A 79 10.97 -8.16 -0.95
N PHE A 80 11.46 -8.34 0.27
CA PHE A 80 12.26 -7.37 1.01
C PHE A 80 13.71 -7.83 1.08
N PRO A 81 14.57 -7.49 0.12
CA PRO A 81 16.00 -7.77 0.22
C PRO A 81 16.65 -7.13 1.44
N LEU A 82 16.15 -5.97 1.81
CA LEU A 82 16.53 -5.24 3.03
C LEU A 82 15.29 -5.09 3.92
N GLN A 83 15.47 -4.99 5.22
CA GLN A 83 14.38 -4.81 6.18
C GLN A 83 13.47 -3.62 5.85
N TYR A 84 14.05 -2.55 5.25
CA TYR A 84 13.37 -1.29 4.98
C TYR A 84 12.97 -1.08 3.52
N LEU A 85 13.53 -1.86 2.59
CA LEU A 85 13.34 -1.70 1.16
C LEU A 85 12.82 -3.00 0.56
N GLY A 86 11.71 -2.91 -0.17
CA GLY A 86 11.08 -4.03 -0.84
C GLY A 86 10.64 -3.71 -2.26
N LEU A 87 10.35 -4.77 -2.98
CA LEU A 87 9.73 -4.77 -4.31
C LEU A 87 8.43 -5.56 -4.23
N ALA A 88 7.40 -5.11 -4.93
CA ALA A 88 6.12 -5.80 -5.00
C ALA A 88 5.61 -5.93 -6.42
N VAL A 89 4.87 -6.99 -6.66
CA VAL A 89 4.01 -7.15 -7.84
C VAL A 89 2.61 -7.42 -7.33
N GLU A 90 1.65 -6.69 -7.85
CA GLU A 90 0.26 -6.73 -7.44
C GLU A 90 -0.66 -6.97 -8.62
N GLY A 91 -1.68 -7.81 -8.42
CA GLY A 91 -2.82 -7.96 -9.30
C GLY A 91 -4.12 -7.66 -8.56
N ASN A 92 -4.92 -6.74 -9.08
CA ASN A 92 -6.20 -6.36 -8.50
C ASN A 92 -7.31 -6.47 -9.56
N PHE A 93 -8.42 -7.07 -9.18
CA PHE A 93 -9.65 -7.17 -9.98
C PHE A 93 -10.73 -6.35 -9.30
N PHE A 94 -11.47 -5.58 -10.06
CA PHE A 94 -12.51 -4.72 -9.52
C PHE A 94 -13.74 -4.67 -10.40
N ASN A 95 -14.89 -4.43 -9.76
CA ASN A 95 -16.16 -4.19 -10.41
C ASN A 95 -16.49 -2.70 -10.30
N GLU A 96 -16.70 -2.06 -11.44
CA GLU A 96 -16.98 -0.63 -11.54
C GLU A 96 -18.48 -0.35 -11.44
N LEU A 97 -18.84 0.72 -10.74
CA LEU A 97 -20.23 1.18 -10.58
C LEU A 97 -20.39 2.62 -11.10
N PRO A 98 -21.52 2.98 -11.70
CA PRO A 98 -22.63 2.15 -12.08
C PRO A 98 -22.34 1.44 -13.42
N GLY A 99 -22.80 0.21 -13.57
CA GLY A 99 -22.78 -0.48 -14.86
C GLY A 99 -22.18 -1.88 -14.86
N SER A 100 -21.60 -2.34 -13.76
CA SER A 100 -21.03 -3.69 -13.62
C SER A 100 -19.99 -4.03 -14.69
N PHE A 101 -19.00 -3.15 -14.90
CA PHE A 101 -17.83 -3.41 -15.72
C PHE A 101 -16.74 -4.05 -14.88
N PHE A 102 -16.08 -5.05 -15.44
CA PHE A 102 -14.90 -5.64 -14.82
C PHE A 102 -13.63 -4.97 -15.34
N GLY A 103 -12.78 -4.53 -14.41
CA GLY A 103 -11.45 -4.05 -14.69
C GLY A 103 -10.42 -4.83 -13.90
N SER A 104 -9.17 -4.72 -14.31
CA SER A 104 -8.04 -5.25 -13.57
C SER A 104 -6.84 -4.31 -13.67
N THR A 105 -6.00 -4.32 -12.63
CA THR A 105 -4.71 -3.64 -12.64
C THR A 105 -3.61 -4.63 -12.33
N VAL A 106 -2.46 -4.42 -12.96
CA VAL A 106 -1.22 -5.10 -12.59
C VAL A 106 -0.16 -4.03 -12.41
N THR A 107 0.45 -3.96 -11.22
CA THR A 107 1.46 -2.95 -10.89
C THR A 107 2.71 -3.58 -10.29
N GLY A 108 3.86 -2.96 -10.58
CA GLY A 108 5.12 -3.24 -9.93
C GLY A 108 5.52 -2.04 -9.08
N ASN A 109 5.82 -2.25 -7.80
CA ASN A 109 6.03 -1.22 -6.80
C ASN A 109 7.37 -1.36 -6.09
N VAL A 110 7.96 -0.23 -5.73
CA VAL A 110 9.04 -0.14 -4.75
C VAL A 110 8.41 0.26 -3.41
N ILE A 111 8.76 -0.43 -2.34
CA ILE A 111 8.21 -0.22 -1.00
C ILE A 111 9.33 0.22 -0.06
N LEU A 112 9.06 1.29 0.69
CA LEU A 112 9.87 1.72 1.83
C LEU A 112 9.06 1.45 3.11
N ARG A 113 9.52 0.53 3.94
CA ARG A 113 8.89 0.10 5.19
C ARG A 113 9.75 0.52 6.37
N TYR A 114 9.14 1.00 7.45
CA TYR A 114 9.82 1.36 8.68
C TYR A 114 9.27 0.56 9.87
N PRO A 115 9.88 -0.59 10.24
CA PRO A 115 9.44 -1.39 11.38
C PRO A 115 9.65 -0.65 12.70
N LEU A 116 8.58 -0.41 13.44
CA LEU A 116 8.62 0.27 14.73
C LEU A 116 9.09 -0.65 15.87
N ASP A 117 9.04 -1.96 15.70
CA ASP A 117 9.49 -2.94 16.68
C ASP A 117 11.01 -2.91 16.95
N THR A 118 11.79 -2.28 16.06
CA THR A 118 13.21 -2.00 16.28
C THR A 118 13.44 -0.88 17.30
N ALA A 119 12.54 0.11 17.36
CA ALA A 119 12.61 1.23 18.28
C ALA A 119 11.75 1.01 19.53
N LEU A 120 10.64 0.28 19.39
CA LEU A 120 9.67 -0.01 20.44
C LEU A 120 9.43 -1.53 20.52
N PRO A 121 10.22 -2.27 21.29
CA PRO A 121 10.08 -3.73 21.42
C PRO A 121 8.65 -4.13 21.80
N GLY A 122 8.08 -5.08 21.06
CA GLY A 122 6.70 -5.55 21.28
C GLY A 122 5.62 -4.79 20.50
N PHE A 123 5.98 -3.70 19.78
CA PHE A 123 5.05 -2.96 18.94
C PHE A 123 5.27 -3.29 17.46
N HIS A 124 4.62 -4.35 16.98
CA HIS A 124 4.83 -4.95 15.67
C HIS A 124 4.08 -4.22 14.55
N LEU A 125 4.22 -2.92 14.48
CA LEU A 125 3.65 -2.04 13.46
C LEU A 125 4.76 -1.53 12.52
N ALA A 126 4.49 -1.51 11.24
CA ALA A 126 5.36 -0.92 10.25
C ALA A 126 4.57 0.01 9.32
N PRO A 127 4.70 1.33 9.45
CA PRO A 127 4.30 2.24 8.40
C PRO A 127 5.14 2.01 7.16
N TYR A 128 4.52 2.16 5.97
CA TYR A 128 5.21 2.05 4.71
C TYR A 128 4.71 3.06 3.70
N ALA A 129 5.56 3.40 2.75
CA ALA A 129 5.23 4.18 1.57
C ALA A 129 5.67 3.39 0.35
N PHE A 130 4.97 3.55 -0.75
CA PHE A 130 5.28 2.85 -1.98
C PHE A 130 4.96 3.71 -3.20
N GLY A 131 5.55 3.35 -4.31
CA GLY A 131 5.24 3.92 -5.61
C GLY A 131 5.68 3.00 -6.72
N GLY A 132 4.95 3.05 -7.82
CA GLY A 132 5.19 2.12 -8.90
C GLY A 132 4.51 2.49 -10.20
N VAL A 133 4.60 1.54 -11.11
CA VAL A 133 4.03 1.64 -12.45
C VAL A 133 3.40 0.31 -12.84
N GLY A 134 2.41 0.37 -13.73
CA GLY A 134 1.74 -0.81 -14.23
C GLY A 134 0.77 -0.50 -15.36
N GLY A 135 -0.25 -1.31 -15.47
CA GLY A 135 -1.32 -1.15 -16.44
C GLY A 135 -2.69 -1.35 -15.81
N ILE A 136 -3.66 -0.64 -16.35
CA ILE A 136 -5.08 -0.85 -16.11
C ILE A 136 -5.70 -1.46 -17.35
N PHE A 137 -6.42 -2.56 -17.18
CA PHE A 137 -7.05 -3.35 -18.24
C PHE A 137 -8.55 -3.36 -18.03
N ASN A 138 -9.29 -2.67 -18.90
CA ASN A 138 -10.74 -2.60 -18.81
C ASN A 138 -11.36 -3.63 -19.73
N GLN A 139 -11.99 -4.65 -19.18
CA GLN A 139 -12.71 -5.67 -19.93
C GLN A 139 -14.14 -5.21 -20.21
N ASN A 140 -14.40 -4.75 -21.44
CA ASN A 140 -15.76 -4.49 -21.90
C ASN A 140 -16.54 -5.79 -22.05
N ASN A 141 -17.63 -5.92 -21.32
CA ASN A 141 -18.56 -7.04 -21.50
C ASN A 141 -19.25 -6.92 -22.88
N THR A 142 -19.09 -7.91 -23.73
CA THR A 142 -19.65 -7.95 -25.10
C THR A 142 -21.18 -7.73 -25.11
N LEU A 143 -21.88 -8.16 -24.06
CA LEU A 143 -23.35 -7.98 -23.93
C LEU A 143 -23.73 -6.52 -23.74
N THR A 144 -22.94 -5.74 -23.03
CA THR A 144 -23.20 -4.30 -22.84
C THR A 144 -22.97 -3.52 -24.14
N ARG A 145 -22.03 -3.94 -24.98
CA ARG A 145 -21.81 -3.37 -26.32
C ARG A 145 -23.02 -3.56 -27.22
N ILE A 146 -23.68 -4.70 -27.16
CA ILE A 146 -24.89 -4.98 -27.96
C ILE A 146 -26.08 -4.17 -27.44
N ALA A 147 -26.26 -4.06 -26.14
CA ALA A 147 -27.35 -3.29 -25.54
C ALA A 147 -27.22 -1.76 -25.75
N THR A 148 -25.99 -1.26 -25.95
CA THR A 148 -25.71 0.17 -26.12
C THR A 148 -25.56 0.58 -27.58
N ALA A 149 -25.67 -0.35 -28.53
CA ALA A 149 -25.49 -0.10 -29.98
C ALA A 149 -26.44 0.97 -30.57
N GLY A 150 -27.53 1.32 -29.89
CA GLY A 150 -28.42 2.41 -30.26
C GLY A 150 -27.94 3.83 -29.86
N ASN A 151 -26.89 3.97 -29.06
CA ASN A 151 -26.42 5.25 -28.61
C ASN A 151 -24.91 5.41 -28.86
N GLN A 152 -24.57 5.73 -30.12
CA GLN A 152 -23.20 5.77 -30.63
C GLN A 152 -22.26 6.72 -29.82
N ASN A 153 -22.78 7.77 -29.20
CA ASN A 153 -21.98 8.68 -28.39
C ASN A 153 -21.49 8.07 -27.06
N ARG A 154 -22.09 6.96 -26.62
CA ARG A 154 -21.60 6.20 -25.46
C ARG A 154 -20.61 5.10 -25.85
N LEU A 155 -20.67 4.61 -27.10
CA LEU A 155 -19.74 3.60 -27.61
C LEU A 155 -18.30 4.15 -27.72
N ASN A 156 -18.13 5.42 -28.02
CA ASN A 156 -16.82 6.07 -28.05
C ASN A 156 -16.19 6.29 -26.66
N ARG A 157 -16.93 6.07 -25.59
CA ARG A 157 -16.45 6.15 -24.20
C ARG A 157 -16.00 4.80 -23.62
N SER A 158 -16.36 3.72 -24.26
CA SER A 158 -15.99 2.39 -23.82
C SER A 158 -14.94 1.76 -24.75
N GLY A 159 -13.95 2.52 -25.15
CA GLY A 159 -12.71 1.96 -25.64
C GLY A 159 -12.13 1.14 -24.49
N ALA A 160 -11.98 -0.17 -24.68
CA ALA A 160 -11.13 -0.98 -23.85
C ALA A 160 -9.69 -0.58 -24.17
N ASP A 161 -9.31 0.59 -23.72
CA ASP A 161 -7.95 1.06 -23.88
C ASP A 161 -7.22 0.63 -22.64
N ASP A 162 -6.33 -0.32 -22.83
CA ASP A 162 -5.32 -0.65 -21.84
C ASP A 162 -4.44 0.59 -21.67
N GLU A 163 -4.29 1.05 -20.44
CA GLU A 163 -3.57 2.28 -20.16
C GLU A 163 -2.46 2.05 -19.16
N VAL A 164 -1.42 2.86 -19.30
CA VAL A 164 -0.34 2.90 -18.33
C VAL A 164 -0.85 3.56 -17.05
N LEU A 165 -0.60 2.92 -15.94
CA LEU A 165 -0.93 3.35 -14.60
C LEU A 165 0.36 3.62 -13.82
N GLY A 166 0.43 4.74 -13.14
CA GLY A 166 1.39 5.00 -12.06
C GLY A 166 0.65 5.07 -10.74
N ASP A 167 1.29 4.66 -9.65
CA ASP A 167 0.72 4.80 -8.33
C ASP A 167 1.73 5.29 -7.29
N VAL A 168 1.20 5.93 -6.26
CA VAL A 168 1.92 6.31 -5.05
C VAL A 168 0.99 6.19 -3.87
N GLY A 169 1.48 5.64 -2.78
CA GLY A 169 0.65 5.41 -1.60
C GLY A 169 1.41 5.28 -0.30
N VAL A 170 0.62 5.23 0.76
CA VAL A 170 1.10 5.02 2.13
C VAL A 170 0.21 4.02 2.83
N GLY A 171 0.77 3.26 3.74
CA GLY A 171 0.04 2.24 4.47
C GLY A 171 0.65 1.90 5.81
N LEU A 172 -0.03 1.00 6.49
CA LEU A 172 0.35 0.43 7.77
C LEU A 172 0.24 -1.08 7.69
N GLU A 173 1.24 -1.78 8.20
CA GLU A 173 1.21 -3.23 8.40
C GLU A 173 1.39 -3.53 9.88
N TYR A 174 0.47 -4.30 10.46
CA TYR A 174 0.57 -4.81 11.81
C TYR A 174 0.72 -6.33 11.81
N ARG A 175 1.73 -6.86 12.47
CA ARG A 175 1.98 -8.31 12.56
C ARG A 175 1.52 -8.88 13.89
N PHE A 176 0.61 -9.84 13.82
CA PHE A 176 0.17 -10.64 14.98
C PHE A 176 1.22 -11.69 15.35
N THR A 177 1.87 -12.24 14.33
CA THR A 177 2.98 -13.20 14.44
C THR A 177 4.06 -12.81 13.43
N PRO A 178 5.28 -13.39 13.51
CA PRO A 178 6.30 -13.16 12.48
C PRO A 178 5.86 -13.50 11.05
N HIS A 179 4.80 -14.32 10.91
CA HIS A 179 4.34 -14.85 9.63
C HIS A 179 2.97 -14.32 9.18
N ILE A 180 2.18 -13.71 10.07
CA ILE A 180 0.81 -13.29 9.75
C ILE A 180 0.61 -11.85 10.20
N GLY A 181 0.16 -11.01 9.28
CA GLY A 181 -0.16 -9.62 9.54
C GLY A 181 -1.44 -9.16 8.86
N LEU A 182 -1.88 -7.99 9.27
CA LEU A 182 -2.94 -7.20 8.64
C LEU A 182 -2.30 -5.96 8.03
N PHE A 183 -2.71 -5.57 6.85
CA PHE A 183 -2.29 -4.32 6.25
C PHE A 183 -3.46 -3.49 5.74
N SER A 184 -3.24 -2.19 5.69
CA SER A 184 -4.17 -1.24 5.05
C SER A 184 -3.37 -0.12 4.41
N ASP A 185 -3.76 0.27 3.23
CA ASP A 185 -3.15 1.40 2.53
C ASP A 185 -4.15 2.26 1.76
N ALA A 186 -3.69 3.45 1.44
CA ALA A 186 -4.34 4.38 0.54
C ALA A 186 -3.35 4.79 -0.55
N ARG A 187 -3.81 4.80 -1.80
CA ARG A 187 -3.00 5.09 -2.97
C ARG A 187 -3.68 6.06 -3.91
N TYR A 188 -2.90 6.89 -4.52
CA TYR A 188 -3.33 7.73 -5.62
C TYR A 188 -2.82 7.16 -6.93
N ASN A 189 -3.74 6.90 -7.85
CA ASN A 189 -3.45 6.27 -9.13
C ASN A 189 -3.50 7.33 -10.23
N PHE A 190 -2.41 7.43 -10.98
CA PHE A 190 -2.25 8.30 -12.14
C PHE A 190 -2.47 7.48 -13.40
N VAL A 191 -3.49 7.80 -14.16
CA VAL A 191 -3.78 7.11 -15.42
C VAL A 191 -3.34 7.99 -16.58
N ASN A 192 -2.64 7.41 -17.55
CA ASN A 192 -2.18 8.13 -18.73
C ASN A 192 -3.35 8.54 -19.61
N GLY A 193 -3.27 9.76 -20.22
CA GLY A 193 -4.28 10.27 -21.14
C GLY A 193 -5.31 11.19 -20.48
N PRO A 194 -6.46 11.43 -21.16
CA PRO A 194 -7.50 12.33 -20.66
C PRO A 194 -8.34 11.72 -19.53
N LYS A 195 -8.09 10.49 -19.17
CA LYS A 195 -8.82 9.77 -18.12
C LYS A 195 -8.39 10.22 -16.75
N ASN A 196 -9.25 9.96 -15.80
CA ASN A 196 -9.10 10.53 -14.48
C ASN A 196 -8.33 9.64 -13.55
N ASN A 197 -7.47 10.30 -12.81
CA ASN A 197 -6.85 9.74 -11.63
C ASN A 197 -7.92 9.34 -10.60
N PHE A 198 -7.61 8.35 -9.79
CA PHE A 198 -8.51 7.87 -8.75
C PHE A 198 -7.76 7.54 -7.46
N LEU A 199 -8.47 7.63 -6.34
CA LEU A 199 -8.00 7.17 -5.05
C LEU A 199 -8.43 5.72 -4.85
N GLY A 200 -7.50 4.87 -4.46
CA GLY A 200 -7.75 3.49 -4.04
C GLY A 200 -7.41 3.30 -2.57
N THR A 201 -8.12 2.41 -1.92
CA THR A 201 -7.80 1.91 -0.58
C THR A 201 -7.82 0.40 -0.57
N ARG A 202 -6.95 -0.22 0.22
CA ARG A 202 -6.90 -1.67 0.40
C ARG A 202 -6.84 -2.03 1.87
N VAL A 203 -7.42 -3.17 2.20
CA VAL A 203 -7.27 -3.83 3.49
C VAL A 203 -7.11 -5.32 3.24
N GLY A 204 -6.13 -5.96 3.86
CA GLY A 204 -5.83 -7.35 3.58
C GLY A 204 -4.99 -8.04 4.64
N LEU A 205 -4.83 -9.34 4.45
CA LEU A 205 -3.96 -10.20 5.24
C LEU A 205 -2.65 -10.41 4.49
N ARG A 206 -1.55 -10.45 5.24
CA ARG A 206 -0.21 -10.71 4.73
C ARG A 206 0.39 -11.93 5.39
N PHE A 207 0.98 -12.80 4.57
CA PHE A 207 1.66 -14.01 4.98
C PHE A 207 3.15 -13.87 4.62
N ALA A 208 4.02 -13.85 5.62
CA ALA A 208 5.47 -13.67 5.48
C ALA A 208 6.24 -14.99 5.72
N PHE A 209 7.29 -15.20 4.91
CA PHE A 209 8.09 -16.43 4.89
C PHE A 209 9.59 -16.14 5.03
#